data_00a2982ac794228e9317edc275f26c03
#
_entry.id   00a2982ac794228e9317edc275f26c03
#
_cell.length_a   1.000
_cell.length_b   1.000
_cell.length_c   1.000
_cell.angle_alpha   90.00
_cell.angle_beta   90.00
_cell.angle_gamma   90.00
#
_symmetry.space_group_name_H-M   'P 1'
#
loop_
_entity.id
_entity.type
_entity.pdbx_description
1 polymer ?
#
loop_
_entity_poly.entity_id
_entity_poly.type
_entity_poly.pdbx_seq_one_letter_code
_entity_poly.pdbx_strand_id
1 'polypeptide(L)'
;MSVHIEAKPGEIADKILLPGDPLRAKYIAETFLENPVCYNQVRGMLGYTGTYKGQRVSVQGTGMGMPSAGIYAHELINSYDVKKLIRVGTCGSISEKVNVRELVIAQAAATPSSAIRNDFPKYDFPQIASFDLLLKSYEIAKAKGFTTHVGNVLSDDVFYKDSLDEI
;
A
#
# COMPACT_ATOMS: atom_id res chain seq x y z
N MET A 1 -7.38 21.20 -1.91
CA MET A 1 -8.11 20.55 -0.78
C MET A 1 -8.57 19.21 -1.32
N SER A 2 -8.24 18.14 -0.63
CA SER A 2 -8.64 16.79 -1.00
C SER A 2 -10.13 16.57 -0.68
N VAL A 3 -10.80 15.69 -1.42
CA VAL A 3 -12.23 15.37 -1.23
C VAL A 3 -12.42 14.20 -0.25
N HIS A 4 -11.43 13.29 -0.20
CA HIS A 4 -11.53 12.06 0.57
C HIS A 4 -10.63 12.03 1.81
N ILE A 5 -9.77 13.05 1.96
CA ILE A 5 -8.87 13.22 3.11
C ILE A 5 -9.07 14.62 3.67
N GLU A 6 -9.42 14.70 4.96
CA GLU A 6 -9.73 15.97 5.64
C GLU A 6 -8.54 16.60 6.38
N ALA A 7 -7.34 16.02 6.23
CA ALA A 7 -6.12 16.53 6.85
C ALA A 7 -5.81 17.97 6.40
N LYS A 8 -5.25 18.75 7.31
CA LYS A 8 -4.69 20.07 7.01
C LYS A 8 -3.28 19.93 6.41
N PRO A 9 -2.81 20.97 5.69
CA PRO A 9 -1.43 21.01 5.23
C PRO A 9 -0.44 20.76 6.37
N GLY A 10 0.51 19.85 6.15
CA GLY A 10 1.51 19.49 7.14
C GLY A 10 1.08 18.45 8.18
N GLU A 11 -0.16 18.02 8.25
CA GLU A 11 -0.58 16.94 9.17
C GLU A 11 -0.12 15.55 8.69
N ILE A 12 0.04 15.32 7.40
CA ILE A 12 0.51 14.05 6.84
C ILE A 12 2.03 14.09 6.66
N ALA A 13 2.70 12.99 7.00
CA ALA A 13 4.14 12.84 6.83
C ALA A 13 4.50 12.56 5.35
N ASP A 14 5.74 12.83 4.97
CA ASP A 14 6.30 12.52 3.65
C ASP A 14 6.43 11.01 3.35
N LYS A 15 6.31 10.18 4.38
CA LYS A 15 6.38 8.71 4.36
C LYS A 15 5.08 8.13 4.90
N ILE A 16 4.48 7.21 4.16
CA ILE A 16 3.18 6.67 4.54
C ILE A 16 3.07 5.16 4.29
N LEU A 17 2.43 4.46 5.21
CA LEU A 17 2.00 3.08 5.05
C LEU A 17 0.54 3.05 4.59
N LEU A 18 0.23 2.20 3.63
CA LEU A 18 -1.09 2.11 3.00
C LEU A 18 -1.69 0.69 3.18
N PRO A 19 -2.28 0.36 4.32
CA PRO A 19 -3.13 -0.82 4.42
C PRO A 19 -4.46 -0.59 3.67
N GLY A 20 -5.07 -1.67 3.17
CA GLY A 20 -6.41 -1.60 2.59
C GLY A 20 -7.48 -1.34 3.64
N ASP A 21 -7.39 -2.05 4.75
CA ASP A 21 -8.32 -2.00 5.86
C ASP A 21 -8.05 -0.79 6.77
N PRO A 22 -9.04 0.11 6.98
CA PRO A 22 -8.91 1.26 7.87
C PRO A 22 -8.69 0.86 9.34
N LEU A 23 -9.22 -0.27 9.79
CA LEU A 23 -8.98 -0.76 11.14
C LEU A 23 -7.54 -1.28 11.29
N ARG A 24 -6.95 -1.80 10.22
CA ARG A 24 -5.50 -2.11 10.21
C ARG A 24 -4.68 -0.83 10.27
N ALA A 25 -5.09 0.25 9.61
CA ALA A 25 -4.43 1.55 9.75
C ALA A 25 -4.44 2.03 11.20
N LYS A 26 -5.58 1.94 11.88
CA LYS A 26 -5.71 2.23 13.30
C LYS A 26 -4.80 1.34 14.14
N TYR A 27 -4.84 0.03 13.95
CA TYR A 27 -3.99 -0.92 14.68
C TYR A 27 -2.50 -0.61 14.52
N ILE A 28 -2.04 -0.34 13.30
CA ILE A 28 -0.64 0.02 13.05
C ILE A 28 -0.27 1.31 13.79
N ALA A 29 -1.12 2.32 13.73
CA ALA A 29 -0.88 3.60 14.39
C ALA A 29 -0.81 3.45 15.92
N GLU A 30 -1.79 2.81 16.53
CA GLU A 30 -1.87 2.66 18.00
C GLU A 30 -0.81 1.70 18.56
N THR A 31 -0.34 0.72 17.76
CA THR A 31 0.62 -0.27 18.21
C THR A 31 2.07 0.17 18.02
N PHE A 32 2.37 0.88 16.92
CA PHE A 32 3.76 1.13 16.52
C PHE A 32 4.16 2.60 16.52
N LEU A 33 3.22 3.54 16.49
CA LEU A 33 3.56 4.95 16.46
C LEU A 33 3.46 5.57 17.86
N GLU A 34 4.38 6.45 18.16
CA GLU A 34 4.34 7.32 19.34
C GLU A 34 3.43 8.52 19.03
N ASN A 35 2.52 8.83 19.98
CA ASN A 35 1.57 9.94 19.91
C ASN A 35 0.79 10.01 18.59
N PRO A 36 0.11 8.93 18.15
CA PRO A 36 -0.62 8.94 16.92
C PRO A 36 -1.84 9.87 16.98
N VAL A 37 -1.96 10.74 15.99
CA VAL A 37 -3.09 11.66 15.81
C VAL A 37 -3.87 11.24 14.58
N CYS A 38 -5.19 11.04 14.74
CA CYS A 38 -6.09 10.77 13.62
C CYS A 38 -6.34 12.05 12.84
N TYR A 39 -5.96 12.07 11.56
CA TYR A 39 -6.17 13.22 10.68
C TYR A 39 -7.30 12.99 9.66
N ASN A 40 -7.78 11.77 9.51
CA ASN A 40 -8.86 11.45 8.56
C ASN A 40 -9.82 10.41 9.09
N GLN A 41 -11.12 10.71 8.97
CA GLN A 41 -12.23 9.80 9.26
C GLN A 41 -13.27 9.79 8.13
N VAL A 42 -13.05 10.59 7.08
CA VAL A 42 -13.95 10.68 5.93
C VAL A 42 -14.18 9.30 5.34
N ARG A 43 -15.44 8.91 5.15
CA ARG A 43 -15.87 7.61 4.63
C ARG A 43 -15.37 6.40 5.45
N GLY A 44 -14.98 6.60 6.72
CA GLY A 44 -14.38 5.56 7.54
C GLY A 44 -12.95 5.16 7.14
N MET A 45 -12.33 5.86 6.18
CA MET A 45 -10.94 5.61 5.78
C MET A 45 -9.99 6.29 6.75
N LEU A 46 -9.74 5.63 7.86
CA LEU A 46 -8.93 6.16 8.95
C LEU A 46 -7.50 6.43 8.51
N GLY A 47 -7.01 7.62 8.89
CA GLY A 47 -5.63 8.04 8.66
C GLY A 47 -5.01 8.62 9.92
N TYR A 48 -3.77 8.28 10.18
CA TYR A 48 -3.04 8.67 11.39
C TYR A 48 -1.63 9.15 11.05
N THR A 49 -1.13 10.08 11.83
CA THR A 49 0.29 10.48 11.83
C THR A 49 0.85 10.39 13.24
N GLY A 50 2.03 9.85 13.36
CA GLY A 50 2.77 9.76 14.62
C GLY A 50 4.26 9.67 14.38
N THR A 51 5.01 9.24 15.38
CA THR A 51 6.46 9.10 15.32
C THR A 51 6.86 7.63 15.47
N TYR A 52 7.79 7.16 14.67
CA TYR A 52 8.42 5.87 14.82
C TYR A 52 9.95 6.02 14.81
N LYS A 53 10.61 5.67 15.92
CA LYS A 53 12.06 5.83 16.11
C LYS A 53 12.57 7.24 15.73
N GLY A 54 11.87 8.27 16.22
CA GLY A 54 12.20 9.67 15.96
C GLY A 54 11.87 10.16 14.53
N GLN A 55 11.26 9.35 13.69
CA GLN A 55 10.84 9.73 12.35
C GLN A 55 9.32 9.86 12.27
N ARG A 56 8.86 10.93 11.66
CA ARG A 56 7.45 11.17 11.42
C ARG A 56 6.96 10.22 10.32
N VAL A 57 5.87 9.48 10.58
CA VAL A 57 5.28 8.49 9.68
C VAL A 57 3.77 8.60 9.74
N SER A 58 3.12 8.44 8.59
CA SER A 58 1.67 8.34 8.48
C SER A 58 1.23 6.92 8.12
N VAL A 59 -0.03 6.62 8.43
CA VAL A 59 -0.70 5.40 8.01
C VAL A 59 -2.09 5.78 7.53
N GLN A 60 -2.51 5.34 6.33
CA GLN A 60 -3.80 5.66 5.73
C GLN A 60 -4.48 4.39 5.19
N GLY A 61 -5.73 4.16 5.58
CA GLY A 61 -6.57 3.17 4.93
C GLY A 61 -6.86 3.55 3.48
N THR A 62 -6.86 2.58 2.58
CA THR A 62 -7.08 2.81 1.15
C THR A 62 -8.34 2.15 0.59
N GLY A 63 -9.02 1.32 1.38
CA GLY A 63 -10.14 0.51 0.92
C GLY A 63 -9.71 -0.69 0.07
N MET A 64 -10.67 -1.32 -0.57
CA MET A 64 -10.47 -2.47 -1.44
C MET A 64 -10.42 -2.04 -2.91
N GLY A 65 -9.58 -2.73 -3.67
CA GLY A 65 -9.47 -2.57 -5.11
C GLY A 65 -8.60 -1.40 -5.56
N MET A 66 -8.12 -1.48 -6.79
CA MET A 66 -7.24 -0.49 -7.40
C MET A 66 -7.89 0.90 -7.53
N PRO A 67 -9.18 1.04 -7.89
CA PRO A 67 -9.80 2.35 -7.98
C PRO A 67 -9.80 3.11 -6.66
N SER A 68 -10.14 2.43 -5.53
CA SER A 68 -10.10 3.05 -4.22
C SER A 68 -8.67 3.43 -3.81
N ALA A 69 -7.72 2.52 -3.95
CA ALA A 69 -6.31 2.80 -3.65
C ALA A 69 -5.75 3.94 -4.50
N GLY A 70 -6.16 4.03 -5.76
CA GLY A 70 -5.77 5.10 -6.68
C GLY A 70 -6.23 6.49 -6.22
N ILE A 71 -7.46 6.60 -5.70
CA ILE A 71 -7.98 7.86 -5.15
C ILE A 71 -7.07 8.36 -4.02
N TYR A 72 -6.83 7.51 -3.01
CA TYR A 72 -6.02 7.91 -1.85
C TYR A 72 -4.56 8.18 -2.22
N ALA A 73 -3.94 7.35 -3.08
CA ALA A 73 -2.58 7.57 -3.54
C ALA A 73 -2.45 8.91 -4.30
N HIS A 74 -3.40 9.19 -5.20
CA HIS A 74 -3.43 10.45 -5.95
C HIS A 74 -3.51 11.68 -5.03
N GLU A 75 -4.45 11.66 -4.09
CA GLU A 75 -4.64 12.79 -3.16
C GLU A 75 -3.44 12.96 -2.22
N LEU A 76 -2.86 11.87 -1.70
CA LEU A 76 -1.68 11.91 -0.84
C LEU A 76 -0.46 12.52 -1.56
N ILE A 77 -0.24 12.17 -2.82
CA ILE A 77 0.86 12.70 -3.61
C ILE A 77 0.62 14.17 -3.98
N ASN A 78 -0.54 14.48 -4.54
CA ASN A 78 -0.78 15.78 -5.16
C ASN A 78 -1.28 16.86 -4.19
N SER A 79 -1.99 16.48 -3.13
CA SER A 79 -2.54 17.44 -2.16
C SER A 79 -1.73 17.56 -0.88
N TYR A 80 -0.98 16.51 -0.51
CA TYR A 80 -0.24 16.45 0.75
C TYR A 80 1.27 16.22 0.60
N ASP A 81 1.77 16.21 -0.63
CA ASP A 81 3.20 16.11 -0.95
C ASP A 81 3.91 14.88 -0.37
N VAL A 82 3.18 13.75 -0.26
CA VAL A 82 3.76 12.49 0.19
C VAL A 82 4.75 11.96 -0.83
N LYS A 83 5.94 11.57 -0.39
CA LYS A 83 7.06 11.16 -1.26
C LYS A 83 7.29 9.65 -1.29
N LYS A 84 6.99 8.94 -0.20
CA LYS A 84 7.23 7.51 -0.06
C LYS A 84 5.95 6.82 0.40
N LEU A 85 5.41 5.97 -0.47
CA LEU A 85 4.19 5.20 -0.20
C LEU A 85 4.55 3.72 -0.20
N ILE A 86 4.21 3.01 0.87
CA ILE A 86 4.42 1.56 0.99
C ILE A 86 3.07 0.89 1.27
N ARG A 87 2.63 0.06 0.35
CA ARG A 87 1.44 -0.77 0.52
C ARG A 87 1.73 -1.89 1.53
N VAL A 88 0.89 -2.00 2.55
CA VAL A 88 0.97 -3.05 3.59
C VAL A 88 -0.31 -3.86 3.55
N GLY A 89 -0.27 -5.02 2.93
CA GLY A 89 -1.45 -5.84 2.70
C GLY A 89 -1.24 -7.30 3.00
N THR A 90 -2.21 -8.10 2.59
CA THR A 90 -2.18 -9.55 2.56
C THR A 90 -2.40 -10.01 1.12
N CYS A 91 -1.89 -11.17 0.77
CA CYS A 91 -2.10 -11.80 -0.53
C CYS A 91 -2.28 -13.31 -0.35
N GLY A 92 -2.95 -13.95 -1.32
CA GLY A 92 -2.83 -15.37 -1.56
C GLY A 92 -1.58 -15.67 -2.37
N SER A 93 -1.12 -16.90 -2.35
CA SER A 93 -0.04 -17.37 -3.22
C SER A 93 -0.55 -18.45 -4.16
N ILE A 94 -0.19 -18.35 -5.44
CA ILE A 94 -0.33 -19.40 -6.44
C ILE A 94 0.96 -20.25 -6.54
N SER A 95 2.02 -19.84 -5.85
CA SER A 95 3.29 -20.54 -5.83
C SER A 95 3.37 -21.46 -4.61
N GLU A 96 3.70 -22.72 -4.81
CA GLU A 96 3.95 -23.71 -3.75
C GLU A 96 5.19 -23.39 -2.90
N LYS A 97 6.03 -22.45 -3.35
CA LYS A 97 7.25 -22.02 -2.62
C LYS A 97 6.97 -21.03 -1.50
N VAL A 98 5.77 -20.48 -1.44
CA VAL A 98 5.40 -19.44 -0.47
C VAL A 98 4.38 -20.02 0.51
N ASN A 99 4.74 -20.07 1.78
CA ASN A 99 3.86 -20.57 2.83
C ASN A 99 3.10 -19.46 3.54
N VAL A 100 2.07 -19.83 4.27
CA VAL A 100 1.31 -18.92 5.12
C VAL A 100 2.22 -18.28 6.16
N ARG A 101 2.06 -16.96 6.38
CA ARG A 101 2.87 -16.11 7.30
C ARG A 101 4.27 -15.77 6.81
N GLU A 102 4.63 -16.13 5.59
CA GLU A 102 5.87 -15.66 4.98
C GLU A 102 5.67 -14.27 4.35
N LEU A 103 6.75 -13.52 4.21
CA LEU A 103 6.73 -12.18 3.68
C LEU A 103 6.95 -12.20 2.16
N VAL A 104 6.06 -11.55 1.43
CA VAL A 104 6.22 -11.31 -0.01
C VAL A 104 6.47 -9.82 -0.24
N ILE A 105 7.59 -9.49 -0.89
CA ILE A 105 7.91 -8.14 -1.35
C ILE A 105 7.68 -8.12 -2.86
N ALA A 106 6.69 -7.33 -3.29
CA ALA A 106 6.38 -7.19 -4.70
C ALA A 106 7.44 -6.35 -5.41
N GLN A 107 8.10 -6.92 -6.43
CA GLN A 107 8.98 -6.19 -7.32
C GLN A 107 8.25 -5.59 -8.51
N ALA A 108 7.19 -6.25 -8.97
CA ALA A 108 6.30 -5.76 -10.02
C ALA A 108 4.89 -6.29 -9.79
N ALA A 109 3.92 -5.66 -10.42
CA ALA A 109 2.53 -6.06 -10.40
C ALA A 109 2.00 -6.26 -11.82
N ALA A 110 1.38 -7.41 -12.06
CA ALA A 110 0.57 -7.63 -13.25
C ALA A 110 -0.90 -7.29 -12.94
N THR A 111 -1.64 -6.86 -13.94
CA THR A 111 -3.08 -6.59 -13.80
C THR A 111 -3.81 -6.77 -15.12
N PRO A 112 -5.01 -7.37 -15.13
CA PRO A 112 -5.91 -7.35 -16.27
C PRO A 112 -6.70 -6.03 -16.37
N SER A 113 -6.64 -5.17 -15.36
CA SER A 113 -7.38 -3.90 -15.32
C SER A 113 -7.01 -2.97 -16.47
N SER A 114 -8.02 -2.28 -16.98
CA SER A 114 -7.83 -1.23 -17.99
C SER A 114 -7.34 0.10 -17.43
N ALA A 115 -7.25 0.26 -16.11
CA ALA A 115 -6.86 1.53 -15.48
C ALA A 115 -5.53 2.07 -16.01
N ILE A 116 -4.50 1.21 -16.07
CA ILE A 116 -3.17 1.59 -16.60
C ILE A 116 -3.21 1.88 -18.10
N ARG A 117 -4.02 1.14 -18.87
CA ARG A 117 -4.16 1.37 -20.31
C ARG A 117 -4.81 2.71 -20.63
N ASN A 118 -5.68 3.20 -19.77
CA ASN A 118 -6.28 4.53 -19.92
C ASN A 118 -5.24 5.64 -19.74
N ASP A 119 -4.31 5.47 -18.82
CA ASP A 119 -3.24 6.45 -18.58
C ASP A 119 -2.12 6.37 -19.64
N PHE A 120 -1.83 5.16 -20.14
CA PHE A 120 -0.77 4.89 -21.13
C PHE A 120 -1.30 4.09 -22.34
N PRO A 121 -2.21 4.65 -23.15
CA PRO A 121 -2.93 3.88 -24.17
C PRO A 121 -2.06 3.33 -25.30
N LYS A 122 -0.83 3.81 -25.44
CA LYS A 122 0.11 3.41 -26.51
C LYS A 122 1.22 2.48 -26.02
N TYR A 123 1.28 2.18 -24.72
CA TYR A 123 2.41 1.44 -24.13
C TYR A 123 1.93 0.42 -23.10
N ASP A 124 2.60 -0.71 -23.06
CA ASP A 124 2.52 -1.64 -21.93
C ASP A 124 3.43 -1.13 -20.82
N PHE A 125 2.88 -0.31 -19.93
CA PHE A 125 3.66 0.30 -18.85
C PHE A 125 3.97 -0.72 -17.74
N PRO A 126 5.23 -0.98 -17.42
CA PRO A 126 5.61 -1.92 -16.37
C PRO A 126 5.37 -1.30 -14.97
N GLN A 127 4.53 -1.94 -14.18
CA GLN A 127 4.27 -1.54 -12.78
C GLN A 127 5.34 -2.14 -11.88
N ILE A 128 6.43 -1.41 -11.67
CA ILE A 128 7.57 -1.82 -10.84
C ILE A 128 7.63 -1.05 -9.53
N ALA A 129 8.14 -1.70 -8.49
CA ALA A 129 8.41 -1.05 -7.22
C ALA A 129 9.63 -0.11 -7.31
N SER A 130 9.67 0.89 -6.42
CA SER A 130 10.91 1.65 -6.19
C SER A 130 12.00 0.71 -5.69
N PHE A 131 13.11 0.63 -6.42
CA PHE A 131 14.23 -0.26 -6.10
C PHE A 131 14.79 -0.01 -4.69
N ASP A 132 14.97 1.25 -4.31
CA ASP A 132 15.51 1.61 -2.99
C ASP A 132 14.60 1.13 -1.84
N LEU A 133 13.26 1.29 -1.99
CA LEU A 133 12.31 0.84 -0.98
C LEU A 133 12.23 -0.69 -0.93
N LEU A 134 12.29 -1.35 -2.09
CA LEU A 134 12.30 -2.81 -2.19
C LEU A 134 13.54 -3.38 -1.51
N LEU A 135 14.74 -2.91 -1.89
CA LEU A 135 16.01 -3.37 -1.36
C LEU A 135 16.08 -3.20 0.16
N LYS A 136 15.71 -2.01 0.66
CA LYS A 136 15.66 -1.74 2.11
C LYS A 136 14.70 -2.66 2.84
N SER A 137 13.51 -2.90 2.27
CA SER A 137 12.53 -3.80 2.87
C SER A 137 13.07 -5.24 2.95
N TYR A 138 13.72 -5.69 1.88
CA TYR A 138 14.34 -7.02 1.83
C TYR A 138 15.47 -7.17 2.85
N GLU A 139 16.40 -6.23 2.91
CA GLU A 139 17.52 -6.25 3.85
C GLU A 139 17.03 -6.29 5.31
N ILE A 140 16.05 -5.45 5.65
CA ILE A 140 15.47 -5.41 6.99
C ILE A 140 14.75 -6.71 7.34
N ALA A 141 13.98 -7.25 6.40
CA ALA A 141 13.26 -8.51 6.61
C ALA A 141 14.24 -9.68 6.85
N LYS A 142 15.29 -9.78 6.06
CA LYS A 142 16.35 -10.79 6.22
C LYS A 142 17.10 -10.62 7.53
N ALA A 143 17.47 -9.40 7.90
CA ALA A 143 18.14 -9.13 9.17
C ALA A 143 17.28 -9.47 10.40
N LYS A 144 15.95 -9.44 10.27
CA LYS A 144 15.00 -9.85 11.30
C LYS A 144 14.65 -11.35 11.28
N GLY A 145 15.23 -12.12 10.36
CA GLY A 145 15.02 -13.58 10.24
C GLY A 145 13.69 -13.96 9.57
N PHE A 146 13.00 -13.05 8.90
CA PHE A 146 11.78 -13.39 8.16
C PHE A 146 12.10 -14.20 6.91
N THR A 147 11.36 -15.29 6.69
CA THR A 147 11.31 -15.95 5.38
C THR A 147 10.68 -14.98 4.39
N THR A 148 11.46 -14.57 3.40
CA THR A 148 11.11 -13.46 2.52
C THR A 148 11.30 -13.84 1.06
N HIS A 149 10.25 -13.61 0.28
CA HIS A 149 10.23 -13.82 -1.16
C HIS A 149 10.15 -12.47 -1.86
N VAL A 150 10.84 -12.35 -2.98
CA VAL A 150 10.73 -11.20 -3.89
C VAL A 150 10.22 -11.71 -5.22
N GLY A 151 9.14 -11.14 -5.71
CA GLY A 151 8.52 -11.63 -6.93
C GLY A 151 7.39 -10.73 -7.43
N ASN A 152 6.73 -11.18 -8.49
CA ASN A 152 5.59 -10.48 -9.05
C ASN A 152 4.33 -10.80 -8.26
N VAL A 153 3.41 -9.84 -8.22
CA VAL A 153 2.05 -10.02 -7.69
C VAL A 153 1.04 -9.77 -8.80
N LEU A 154 -0.15 -10.36 -8.65
CA LEU A 154 -1.29 -10.06 -9.48
C LEU A 154 -2.26 -9.18 -8.70
N SER A 155 -2.74 -8.11 -9.32
CA SER A 155 -3.82 -7.27 -8.81
C SER A 155 -4.96 -7.27 -9.80
N ASP A 156 -6.13 -7.72 -9.37
CA ASP A 156 -7.30 -7.90 -10.22
C ASP A 156 -8.45 -6.98 -9.78
N ASP A 157 -9.35 -6.65 -10.70
CA ASP A 157 -10.57 -5.89 -10.42
C ASP A 157 -11.66 -6.78 -9.82
N VAL A 158 -11.59 -8.09 -10.06
CA VAL A 158 -12.58 -9.08 -9.61
C VAL A 158 -11.90 -10.06 -8.63
N PHE A 159 -12.43 -10.14 -7.41
CA PHE A 159 -11.89 -11.04 -6.39
C PHE A 159 -12.38 -12.48 -6.55
N TYR A 160 -13.66 -12.66 -6.87
CA TYR A 160 -14.26 -13.96 -7.08
C TYR A 160 -14.41 -14.22 -8.58
N LYS A 161 -13.86 -15.32 -9.08
CA LYS A 161 -13.99 -15.78 -10.46
C LYS A 161 -14.76 -17.07 -10.51
N ASP A 162 -15.65 -17.20 -11.48
CA ASP A 162 -16.52 -18.38 -11.65
C ASP A 162 -15.76 -19.59 -12.19
N SER A 163 -14.59 -19.41 -12.81
CA SER A 163 -13.70 -20.47 -13.27
C SER A 163 -12.28 -20.29 -12.75
N LEU A 164 -11.71 -21.37 -12.22
CA LEU A 164 -10.28 -21.43 -11.85
C LEU A 164 -9.36 -21.66 -13.05
N ASP A 165 -9.93 -21.91 -14.23
CA ASP A 165 -9.20 -22.26 -15.45
C ASP A 165 -8.57 -21.03 -16.17
N GLU A 166 -8.71 -19.84 -15.60
CA GLU A 166 -8.21 -18.58 -16.17
C GLU A 166 -6.99 -17.99 -15.42
N ILE A 167 -6.37 -18.77 -14.52
CA ILE A 167 -5.21 -18.29 -13.76
C ILE A 167 -3.92 -18.95 -14.22
#